data_b20d04cc7a5abde4274b1913dfe2ac45
#
_entry.id   b20d04cc7a5abde4274b1913dfe2ac45
#
_cell.length_a   1.000
_cell.length_b   1.000
_cell.length_c   1.000
_cell.angle_alpha   90.00
_cell.angle_beta   90.00
_cell.angle_gamma   90.00
#
_symmetry.space_group_name_H-M   'P 1'
#
loop_
_entity.id
_entity.type
_entity.pdbx_description
1 polymer ?
#
loop_
_entity_poly.entity_id
_entity_poly.type
_entity_poly.pdbx_seq_one_letter_code
_entity_poly.pdbx_strand_id
1 'polypeptide(L)'
;MKRKNLILTILIFLFINILSIAVETPTISDNIGVVDPAFQEALKEYKPNLDNIDKLFNYIEKNIKEKGRAIYYFKLEREKNEVIVTDENNNIIYAEKIPEKLARQISHFKVKQTYQLKNGKTFSYSEMETEMLGKKVKIKSEALMKKKMNKKDAIKNLNLIGDLDFNTPANNFYSNIEYSKFETYDENNNLILTMKYKNNKTIMEQQVEGNKIKMIKYFENFDPSSGKIVVYKNDILVRIMQIKNSILEGEFKVYYPSGKLLYIMNAKNGVLNGTAKSFYESGKIMSIGHFKDGESDGEFIEYDEEGKIIEKVLYKNGKIVK
;
A
#
# COMPACT_ATOMS: atom_id res chain seq x y z
N MET A 1 -18.77 -2.97 27.67
CA MET A 1 -18.64 -3.79 26.46
C MET A 1 -17.79 -3.05 25.43
N LYS A 2 -16.79 -3.69 24.85
CA LYS A 2 -15.88 -3.24 23.78
C LYS A 2 -14.76 -2.26 24.16
N ARG A 3 -13.72 -2.81 24.79
CA ARG A 3 -12.41 -2.17 24.95
C ARG A 3 -11.37 -3.19 24.43
N LYS A 4 -11.01 -3.13 23.16
CA LYS A 4 -10.03 -4.03 22.53
C LYS A 4 -8.93 -3.21 21.82
N ASN A 5 -7.68 -3.55 22.08
CA ASN A 5 -6.58 -3.61 21.11
C ASN A 5 -5.68 -2.38 20.87
N LEU A 6 -4.86 -1.91 21.81
CA LEU A 6 -3.85 -0.88 21.53
C LEU A 6 -2.51 -1.45 21.06
N ILE A 7 -2.00 -2.48 21.70
CA ILE A 7 -0.75 -3.15 21.30
C ILE A 7 -0.96 -3.85 19.97
N LEU A 8 -2.10 -4.50 19.83
CA LEU A 8 -2.54 -5.11 18.61
C LEU A 8 -2.67 -4.06 17.50
N THR A 9 -3.06 -2.85 17.80
CA THR A 9 -3.18 -1.75 16.85
C THR A 9 -1.83 -1.22 16.42
N ILE A 10 -0.88 -1.09 17.32
CA ILE A 10 0.51 -0.76 16.95
C ILE A 10 1.08 -1.91 16.11
N LEU A 11 0.83 -3.17 16.49
CA LEU A 11 1.20 -4.35 15.72
C LEU A 11 0.43 -4.43 14.41
N ILE A 12 -0.87 -4.17 14.39
CA ILE A 12 -1.71 -4.17 13.18
C ILE A 12 -1.45 -2.95 12.32
N PHE A 13 -1.19 -1.77 12.86
CA PHE A 13 -0.78 -0.59 12.07
C PHE A 13 0.55 -0.85 11.37
N LEU A 14 1.48 -1.49 12.04
CA LEU A 14 2.72 -1.97 11.46
C LEU A 14 2.44 -3.11 10.46
N PHE A 15 1.52 -4.01 10.75
CA PHE A 15 1.20 -5.18 9.94
C PHE A 15 0.29 -4.87 8.75
N ILE A 16 -0.68 -3.98 8.87
CA ILE A 16 -1.51 -3.48 7.74
C ILE A 16 -0.63 -2.68 6.78
N ASN A 17 0.30 -1.88 7.28
CA ASN A 17 1.30 -1.25 6.43
C ASN A 17 2.21 -2.29 5.75
N ILE A 18 2.52 -3.41 6.40
CA ILE A 18 3.29 -4.53 5.83
C ILE A 18 2.44 -5.34 4.84
N LEU A 19 1.19 -5.64 5.15
CA LEU A 19 0.26 -6.39 4.28
C LEU A 19 -0.15 -5.59 3.04
N SER A 20 -0.33 -4.28 3.14
CA SER A 20 -0.55 -3.44 1.96
C SER A 20 0.66 -3.40 1.01
N ILE A 21 1.85 -3.76 1.51
CA ILE A 21 3.08 -3.91 0.71
C ILE A 21 3.15 -5.29 0.06
N ALA A 22 2.68 -6.34 0.72
CA ALA A 22 2.67 -7.71 0.19
C ALA A 22 1.67 -7.89 -0.98
N VAL A 23 0.71 -7.01 -1.12
CA VAL A 23 -0.39 -7.11 -2.08
C VAL A 23 0.00 -6.90 -3.55
N GLU A 24 1.20 -6.39 -3.86
CA GLU A 24 1.49 -6.02 -5.26
C GLU A 24 2.91 -6.32 -5.75
N THR A 25 3.37 -7.55 -5.64
CA THR A 25 4.41 -8.01 -6.57
C THR A 25 3.74 -8.75 -7.74
N PRO A 26 4.05 -8.41 -9.02
CA PRO A 26 3.36 -8.97 -10.20
C PRO A 26 3.55 -10.48 -10.43
N THR A 27 4.21 -11.18 -9.55
CA THR A 27 4.54 -12.61 -9.68
C THR A 27 4.00 -13.51 -8.56
N ILE A 28 3.15 -12.99 -7.68
CA ILE A 28 2.51 -13.80 -6.65
C ILE A 28 1.02 -13.93 -7.01
N SER A 29 0.67 -15.16 -7.41
CA SER A 29 -0.68 -15.61 -7.75
C SER A 29 -1.76 -15.18 -6.75
N ASP A 30 -2.89 -14.89 -7.26
CA ASP A 30 -4.32 -14.83 -6.83
C ASP A 30 -4.73 -14.96 -5.34
N ASN A 31 -3.80 -15.03 -4.36
CA ASN A 31 -4.11 -15.23 -2.95
C ASN A 31 -3.65 -14.12 -2.00
N ILE A 32 -3.31 -12.94 -2.50
CA ILE A 32 -2.81 -11.84 -1.66
C ILE A 32 -3.93 -10.83 -1.39
N GLY A 33 -4.71 -11.12 -0.43
CA GLY A 33 -5.78 -10.29 0.13
C GLY A 33 -6.46 -10.96 1.32
N VAL A 34 -6.15 -12.23 1.55
CA VAL A 34 -6.73 -12.99 2.67
C VAL A 34 -5.69 -13.06 3.78
N VAL A 35 -5.86 -12.23 4.81
CA VAL A 35 -5.15 -12.43 6.09
C VAL A 35 -5.44 -13.85 6.56
N ASP A 36 -4.38 -14.61 6.90
CA ASP A 36 -4.51 -15.99 7.40
C ASP A 36 -5.66 -16.10 8.40
N PRO A 37 -6.67 -16.94 8.14
CA PRO A 37 -7.82 -17.10 9.05
C PRO A 37 -7.40 -17.44 10.47
N ALA A 38 -6.32 -18.20 10.66
CA ALA A 38 -5.77 -18.53 11.97
C ALA A 38 -5.20 -17.31 12.69
N PHE A 39 -4.61 -16.36 11.94
CA PHE A 39 -4.16 -15.09 12.49
C PHE A 39 -5.35 -14.21 12.90
N GLN A 40 -6.39 -14.13 12.07
CA GLN A 40 -7.62 -13.39 12.40
C GLN A 40 -8.31 -13.95 13.65
N GLU A 41 -8.38 -15.26 13.78
CA GLU A 41 -8.93 -15.92 14.95
C GLU A 41 -8.12 -15.62 16.21
N ALA A 42 -6.79 -15.76 16.14
CA ALA A 42 -5.90 -15.45 17.25
C ALA A 42 -6.00 -13.96 17.68
N LEU A 43 -6.21 -13.06 16.72
CA LEU A 43 -6.45 -11.65 16.98
C LEU A 43 -7.79 -11.40 17.70
N LYS A 44 -8.86 -12.12 17.34
CA LYS A 44 -10.19 -11.99 18.00
C LYS A 44 -10.14 -12.45 19.44
N GLU A 45 -9.34 -13.45 19.76
CA GLU A 45 -9.19 -14.00 21.11
C GLU A 45 -8.32 -13.13 22.02
N TYR A 46 -7.39 -12.36 21.44
CA TYR A 46 -6.46 -11.55 22.21
C TYR A 46 -7.12 -10.34 22.88
N LYS A 47 -6.88 -10.18 24.17
CA LYS A 47 -7.35 -9.04 24.97
C LYS A 47 -6.14 -8.35 25.61
N PRO A 48 -5.74 -7.18 25.14
CA PRO A 48 -4.60 -6.44 25.69
C PRO A 48 -4.90 -5.95 27.11
N ASN A 49 -3.84 -5.85 27.90
CA ASN A 49 -3.92 -5.31 29.25
C ASN A 49 -4.04 -3.76 29.18
N LEU A 50 -5.17 -3.23 29.66
CA LEU A 50 -5.44 -1.79 29.62
C LEU A 50 -4.49 -0.98 30.52
N ASP A 51 -4.01 -1.55 31.63
CA ASP A 51 -3.07 -0.88 32.53
C ASP A 51 -1.72 -0.64 31.82
N ASN A 52 -1.31 -1.55 30.94
CA ASN A 52 -0.10 -1.37 30.13
C ASN A 52 -0.26 -0.23 29.11
N ILE A 53 -1.45 -0.10 28.55
CA ILE A 53 -1.81 1.02 27.67
C ILE A 53 -1.69 2.34 28.43
N ASP A 54 -2.23 2.40 29.65
CA ASP A 54 -2.18 3.58 30.48
C ASP A 54 -0.74 3.95 30.86
N LYS A 55 0.10 2.98 31.17
CA LYS A 55 1.53 3.21 31.42
C LYS A 55 2.22 3.86 30.22
N LEU A 56 1.96 3.36 29.00
CA LEU A 56 2.56 3.92 27.77
C LEU A 56 2.05 5.34 27.50
N PHE A 57 0.75 5.61 27.61
CA PHE A 57 0.21 6.96 27.45
C PHE A 57 0.77 7.94 28.47
N ASN A 58 0.82 7.56 29.74
CA ASN A 58 1.40 8.40 30.80
C ASN A 58 2.88 8.71 30.51
N TYR A 59 3.64 7.70 30.03
CA TYR A 59 5.02 7.90 29.57
C TYR A 59 5.12 8.91 28.42
N ILE A 60 4.29 8.75 27.38
CA ILE A 60 4.25 9.65 26.22
C ILE A 60 3.89 11.07 26.65
N GLU A 61 2.80 11.26 27.39
CA GLU A 61 2.34 12.59 27.82
C GLU A 61 3.39 13.31 28.70
N LYS A 62 3.97 12.58 29.67
CA LYS A 62 5.03 13.10 30.51
C LYS A 62 6.24 13.58 29.69
N ASN A 63 6.76 12.74 28.81
CA ASN A 63 7.95 13.08 28.03
C ASN A 63 7.68 14.19 26.99
N ILE A 64 6.50 14.23 26.38
CA ILE A 64 6.12 15.37 25.52
C ILE A 64 6.07 16.66 26.31
N LYS A 65 5.53 16.65 27.54
CA LYS A 65 5.47 17.83 28.39
C LYS A 65 6.85 18.30 28.85
N GLU A 66 7.72 17.38 29.24
CA GLU A 66 9.03 17.68 29.83
C GLU A 66 10.12 17.92 28.77
N LYS A 67 10.10 17.17 27.67
CA LYS A 67 11.17 17.13 26.66
C LYS A 67 10.73 17.55 25.25
N GLY A 68 9.43 17.85 25.05
CA GLY A 68 8.85 18.15 23.74
C GLY A 68 8.67 16.92 22.83
N ARG A 69 9.18 15.76 23.25
CA ARG A 69 9.09 14.50 22.50
C ARG A 69 9.06 13.30 23.44
N ALA A 70 8.48 12.18 22.97
CA ALA A 70 8.55 10.88 23.61
C ALA A 70 9.15 9.88 22.63
N ILE A 71 10.16 9.14 23.08
CA ILE A 71 10.79 8.05 22.31
C ILE A 71 10.68 6.78 23.13
N TYR A 72 10.25 5.71 22.48
CA TYR A 72 10.21 4.39 23.10
C TYR A 72 10.46 3.32 22.05
N TYR A 73 10.80 2.12 22.52
CA TYR A 73 11.11 0.97 21.69
C TYR A 73 10.18 -0.16 22.04
N PHE A 74 9.76 -0.93 21.07
CA PHE A 74 9.07 -2.20 21.31
C PHE A 74 9.62 -3.30 20.41
N LYS A 75 9.63 -4.51 20.96
CA LYS A 75 10.14 -5.71 20.33
C LYS A 75 9.30 -6.90 20.76
N LEU A 76 9.26 -7.92 19.91
CA LEU A 76 8.70 -9.23 20.22
C LEU A 76 9.82 -10.17 20.71
N GLU A 77 9.69 -10.65 21.93
CA GLU A 77 10.51 -11.75 22.49
C GLU A 77 9.77 -13.07 22.26
N ARG A 78 10.05 -13.74 21.15
CA ARG A 78 9.32 -14.96 20.75
C ARG A 78 9.41 -16.10 21.74
N GLU A 79 10.60 -16.33 22.32
CA GLU A 79 10.81 -17.40 23.29
C GLU A 79 9.93 -17.26 24.53
N LYS A 80 9.55 -16.04 24.87
CA LYS A 80 8.69 -15.73 26.00
C LYS A 80 7.24 -15.46 25.59
N ASN A 81 6.92 -15.40 24.29
CA ASN A 81 5.66 -14.92 23.76
C ASN A 81 5.28 -13.55 24.36
N GLU A 82 6.23 -12.62 24.35
CA GLU A 82 6.08 -11.36 25.07
C GLU A 82 6.45 -10.17 24.21
N VAL A 83 5.62 -9.13 24.20
CA VAL A 83 5.94 -7.81 23.67
C VAL A 83 6.49 -6.96 24.80
N ILE A 84 7.69 -6.45 24.64
CA ILE A 84 8.37 -5.59 25.60
C ILE A 84 8.44 -4.18 25.05
N VAL A 85 8.05 -3.20 25.87
CA VAL A 85 8.18 -1.77 25.54
C VAL A 85 9.14 -1.11 26.53
N THR A 86 10.17 -0.42 26.01
CA THR A 86 11.21 0.23 26.81
C THR A 86 11.34 1.71 26.45
N ASP A 87 11.88 2.48 27.38
CA ASP A 87 12.28 3.87 27.15
C ASP A 87 13.65 3.97 26.42
N GLU A 88 14.16 5.19 26.25
CA GLU A 88 15.47 5.49 25.64
C GLU A 88 16.67 4.89 26.41
N ASN A 89 16.49 4.60 27.70
CA ASN A 89 17.53 4.04 28.59
C ASN A 89 17.37 2.53 28.80
N ASN A 90 16.53 1.86 27.99
CA ASN A 90 16.17 0.45 28.09
C ASN A 90 15.39 0.09 29.36
N ASN A 91 14.84 1.05 30.12
CA ASN A 91 13.96 0.73 31.22
C ASN A 91 12.62 0.24 30.66
N ILE A 92 12.08 -0.84 31.24
CA ILE A 92 10.81 -1.42 30.83
C ILE A 92 9.67 -0.49 31.25
N ILE A 93 8.92 0.03 30.29
CA ILE A 93 7.68 0.77 30.50
C ILE A 93 6.59 -0.25 30.83
N TYR A 94 6.48 -1.30 30.02
CA TYR A 94 5.68 -2.49 30.29
C TYR A 94 6.13 -3.69 29.47
N ALA A 95 5.70 -4.88 29.90
CA ALA A 95 5.80 -6.11 29.14
C ALA A 95 4.43 -6.81 29.14
N GLU A 96 4.08 -7.44 28.03
CA GLU A 96 2.78 -8.09 27.85
C GLU A 96 2.91 -9.41 27.13
N LYS A 97 2.37 -10.46 27.73
CA LYS A 97 2.28 -11.78 27.08
C LYS A 97 1.20 -11.77 26.02
N ILE A 98 1.53 -12.33 24.87
CA ILE A 98 0.60 -12.57 23.77
C ILE A 98 0.39 -14.08 23.58
N PRO A 99 -0.76 -14.52 23.05
CA PRO A 99 -0.98 -15.92 22.76
C PRO A 99 0.12 -16.50 21.89
N GLU A 100 0.60 -17.69 22.22
CA GLU A 100 1.67 -18.37 21.49
C GLU A 100 1.34 -18.51 19.99
N LYS A 101 0.08 -18.83 19.68
CA LYS A 101 -0.45 -18.92 18.31
C LYS A 101 -0.24 -17.60 17.55
N LEU A 102 -0.43 -16.45 18.22
CA LEU A 102 -0.20 -15.14 17.65
C LEU A 102 1.30 -14.84 17.50
N ALA A 103 2.10 -15.12 18.54
CA ALA A 103 3.55 -14.90 18.52
C ALA A 103 4.27 -15.68 17.40
N ARG A 104 3.80 -16.89 17.07
CA ARG A 104 4.35 -17.71 15.98
C ARG A 104 4.08 -17.13 14.60
N GLN A 105 2.98 -16.42 14.42
CA GLN A 105 2.58 -15.86 13.13
C GLN A 105 3.15 -14.47 12.86
N ILE A 106 3.63 -13.78 13.89
CA ILE A 106 4.23 -12.46 13.76
C ILE A 106 5.73 -12.63 13.49
N SER A 107 6.24 -11.98 12.45
CA SER A 107 7.67 -11.92 12.18
C SER A 107 8.43 -11.23 13.32
N HIS A 108 9.71 -11.58 13.50
CA HIS A 108 10.56 -10.84 14.42
C HIS A 108 10.57 -9.36 14.03
N PHE A 109 10.37 -8.47 15.02
CA PHE A 109 10.42 -7.03 14.79
C PHE A 109 11.07 -6.29 15.96
N LYS A 110 11.69 -5.18 15.62
CA LYS A 110 12.16 -4.16 16.57
C LYS A 110 11.74 -2.80 16.03
N VAL A 111 11.04 -2.03 16.83
CA VAL A 111 10.53 -0.70 16.44
C VAL A 111 11.02 0.36 17.39
N LYS A 112 11.52 1.46 16.83
CA LYS A 112 11.71 2.73 17.50
C LYS A 112 10.56 3.66 17.12
N GLN A 113 9.83 4.14 18.11
CA GLN A 113 8.72 5.06 17.90
C GLN A 113 9.03 6.42 18.54
N THR A 114 8.76 7.49 17.82
CA THR A 114 8.90 8.87 18.31
C THR A 114 7.59 9.61 18.13
N TYR A 115 7.15 10.30 19.19
CA TYR A 115 6.06 11.28 19.14
C TYR A 115 6.57 12.65 19.54
N GLN A 116 6.10 13.68 18.84
CA GLN A 116 6.38 15.08 19.18
C GLN A 116 5.21 15.98 18.80
N LEU A 117 5.14 17.17 19.40
CA LEU A 117 4.20 18.19 18.98
C LEU A 117 4.88 19.15 17.99
N LYS A 118 4.21 19.36 16.84
CA LYS A 118 4.59 20.36 15.84
C LYS A 118 3.39 21.29 15.61
N ASN A 119 3.51 22.56 15.99
CA ASN A 119 2.44 23.56 15.84
C ASN A 119 1.08 23.09 16.40
N GLY A 120 1.08 22.49 17.60
CA GLY A 120 -0.11 21.99 18.26
C GLY A 120 -0.67 20.67 17.69
N LYS A 121 -0.05 20.11 16.64
CA LYS A 121 -0.41 18.84 16.02
C LYS A 121 0.53 17.73 16.46
N THR A 122 0.05 16.50 16.53
CA THR A 122 0.90 15.33 16.81
C THR A 122 1.61 14.90 15.53
N PHE A 123 2.93 14.86 15.59
CA PHE A 123 3.78 14.21 14.60
C PHE A 123 4.32 12.91 15.18
N SER A 124 4.22 11.83 14.42
CA SER A 124 4.78 10.52 14.76
C SER A 124 5.82 10.11 13.73
N TYR A 125 6.86 9.42 14.20
CA TYR A 125 7.89 8.83 13.36
C TYR A 125 8.23 7.46 13.90
N SER A 126 8.33 6.45 13.03
CA SER A 126 8.79 5.11 13.42
C SER A 126 9.85 4.56 12.48
N GLU A 127 10.76 3.80 13.04
CA GLU A 127 11.69 2.93 12.33
C GLU A 127 11.48 1.50 12.82
N MET A 128 11.27 0.58 11.90
CA MET A 128 11.08 -0.84 12.18
C MET A 128 12.09 -1.67 11.39
N GLU A 129 12.68 -2.63 12.08
CA GLU A 129 13.45 -3.71 11.47
C GLU A 129 12.63 -5.00 11.62
N THR A 130 12.42 -5.71 10.53
CA THR A 130 11.66 -6.96 10.50
C THR A 130 12.16 -7.86 9.37
N GLU A 131 11.54 -9.03 9.25
CA GLU A 131 11.78 -9.97 8.16
C GLU A 131 10.48 -10.16 7.36
N MET A 132 10.57 -10.05 6.04
CA MET A 132 9.46 -10.26 5.11
C MET A 132 9.88 -11.25 4.04
N LEU A 133 9.12 -12.33 3.88
CA LEU A 133 9.41 -13.39 2.89
C LEU A 133 10.85 -13.91 2.99
N GLY A 134 11.38 -14.08 4.22
CA GLY A 134 12.73 -14.54 4.48
C GLY A 134 13.83 -13.51 4.24
N LYS A 135 13.50 -12.25 3.97
CA LYS A 135 14.45 -11.16 3.76
C LYS A 135 14.33 -10.11 4.85
N LYS A 136 15.47 -9.62 5.33
CA LYS A 136 15.48 -8.49 6.27
C LYS A 136 15.06 -7.22 5.54
N VAL A 137 14.15 -6.47 6.15
CA VAL A 137 13.68 -5.19 5.65
C VAL A 137 13.69 -4.15 6.76
N LYS A 138 13.93 -2.92 6.37
CA LYS A 138 13.79 -1.74 7.24
C LYS A 138 12.65 -0.90 6.75
N ILE A 139 11.77 -0.51 7.66
CA ILE A 139 10.59 0.30 7.37
C ILE A 139 10.69 1.60 8.16
N LYS A 140 10.48 2.71 7.48
CA LYS A 140 10.35 4.04 8.10
C LYS A 140 8.98 4.59 7.81
N SER A 141 8.33 5.15 8.82
CA SER A 141 7.06 5.84 8.61
C SER A 141 7.02 7.15 9.39
N GLU A 142 6.33 8.11 8.81
CA GLU A 142 6.01 9.37 9.45
C GLU A 142 4.55 9.75 9.20
N ALA A 143 3.93 10.39 10.17
CA ALA A 143 2.58 10.92 10.02
C ALA A 143 2.40 12.21 10.81
N LEU A 144 1.68 13.16 10.21
CA LEU A 144 1.19 14.37 10.87
C LEU A 144 -0.32 14.26 11.05
N MET A 145 -0.77 14.34 12.30
CA MET A 145 -2.18 14.35 12.64
C MET A 145 -2.77 15.75 12.49
N LYS A 146 -4.05 15.86 12.10
CA LYS A 146 -4.75 17.16 11.96
C LYS A 146 -4.86 17.92 13.28
N LYS A 147 -4.79 17.22 14.40
CA LYS A 147 -4.88 17.78 15.75
C LYS A 147 -3.95 17.06 16.72
N LYS A 148 -3.77 17.62 17.93
CA LYS A 148 -3.11 16.91 19.03
C LYS A 148 -3.88 15.62 19.34
N MET A 149 -3.19 14.49 19.31
CA MET A 149 -3.75 13.22 19.72
C MET A 149 -3.97 13.22 21.25
N ASN A 150 -5.14 12.84 21.69
CA ASN A 150 -5.43 12.59 23.09
C ASN A 150 -5.74 11.10 23.31
N LYS A 151 -5.67 10.65 24.55
CA LYS A 151 -5.89 9.26 24.95
C LYS A 151 -7.25 8.73 24.45
N LYS A 152 -8.32 9.55 24.55
CA LYS A 152 -9.67 9.16 24.14
C LYS A 152 -9.76 8.92 22.63
N ASP A 153 -9.18 9.80 21.82
CA ASP A 153 -9.13 9.67 20.36
C ASP A 153 -8.26 8.48 19.94
N ALA A 154 -7.13 8.29 20.62
CA ALA A 154 -6.27 7.13 20.41
C ALA A 154 -7.03 5.83 20.69
N ILE A 155 -7.67 5.69 21.84
CA ILE A 155 -8.49 4.53 22.21
C ILE A 155 -9.67 4.34 21.24
N LYS A 156 -10.32 5.42 20.77
CA LYS A 156 -11.39 5.35 19.77
C LYS A 156 -10.90 4.83 18.43
N ASN A 157 -9.77 5.34 17.95
CA ASN A 157 -9.16 4.86 16.72
C ASN A 157 -8.75 3.38 16.79
N LEU A 158 -8.40 2.91 18.00
CA LEU A 158 -8.07 1.53 18.31
C LEU A 158 -9.29 0.60 18.27
N ASN A 159 -10.43 1.08 18.77
CA ASN A 159 -11.69 0.33 18.72
C ASN A 159 -12.17 0.14 17.27
N LEU A 160 -11.89 1.11 16.37
CA LEU A 160 -12.18 0.99 14.95
C LEU A 160 -11.37 -0.12 14.28
N ILE A 161 -10.13 -0.38 14.71
CA ILE A 161 -9.29 -1.44 14.14
C ILE A 161 -9.74 -2.84 14.59
N GLY A 162 -10.26 -2.98 15.82
CA GLY A 162 -10.82 -4.25 16.31
C GLY A 162 -12.14 -4.66 15.63
N ASP A 163 -12.80 -3.70 14.97
CA ASP A 163 -14.00 -3.89 14.17
C ASP A 163 -13.70 -3.81 12.65
N LEU A 164 -12.42 -3.74 12.24
CA LEU A 164 -12.06 -3.78 10.83
C LEU A 164 -12.48 -5.13 10.25
N ASP A 165 -13.57 -5.09 9.53
CA ASP A 165 -13.76 -5.93 8.38
C ASP A 165 -12.70 -5.48 7.36
N PHE A 166 -11.73 -6.34 7.06
CA PHE A 166 -10.66 -6.03 6.10
C PHE A 166 -11.19 -5.74 4.69
N ASN A 167 -12.49 -5.94 4.47
CA ASN A 167 -13.23 -5.59 3.27
C ASN A 167 -13.85 -4.18 3.32
N THR A 168 -13.82 -3.50 4.49
CA THR A 168 -14.35 -2.12 4.59
C THR A 168 -13.24 -1.11 4.34
N PRO A 169 -13.47 -0.09 3.48
CA PRO A 169 -12.49 0.97 3.24
C PRO A 169 -12.07 1.62 4.56
N ALA A 170 -10.77 1.75 4.79
CA ALA A 170 -10.16 2.30 6.00
C ALA A 170 -10.47 3.80 6.26
N ASN A 171 -11.55 4.33 5.69
CA ASN A 171 -11.91 5.75 5.62
C ASN A 171 -11.96 6.45 6.99
N ASN A 172 -12.29 5.74 8.08
CA ASN A 172 -12.41 6.36 9.39
C ASN A 172 -11.07 6.49 10.13
N PHE A 173 -10.13 5.59 9.89
CA PHE A 173 -8.81 5.61 10.53
C PHE A 173 -7.96 6.79 10.06
N TYR A 174 -7.95 7.01 8.76
CA TYR A 174 -7.14 8.05 8.12
C TYR A 174 -7.77 9.44 8.15
N SER A 175 -9.02 9.57 8.61
CA SER A 175 -9.72 10.86 8.70
C SER A 175 -8.97 11.92 9.53
N ASN A 176 -8.17 11.50 10.50
CA ASN A 176 -7.38 12.36 11.38
C ASN A 176 -5.93 12.58 10.89
N ILE A 177 -5.51 11.96 9.79
CA ILE A 177 -4.17 12.13 9.23
C ILE A 177 -4.22 13.26 8.20
N GLU A 178 -3.32 14.23 8.33
CA GLU A 178 -3.11 15.29 7.36
C GLU A 178 -2.11 14.87 6.28
N TYR A 179 -1.04 14.20 6.72
CA TYR A 179 0.03 13.71 5.88
C TYR A 179 0.60 12.43 6.48
N SER A 180 0.97 11.50 5.64
CA SER A 180 1.84 10.39 6.04
C SER A 180 2.78 9.99 4.91
N LYS A 181 3.92 9.44 5.30
CA LYS A 181 4.91 8.85 4.41
C LYS A 181 5.36 7.52 5.00
N PHE A 182 5.56 6.57 4.14
CA PHE A 182 6.00 5.24 4.46
C PHE A 182 7.06 4.81 3.46
N GLU A 183 8.15 4.25 3.92
CA GLU A 183 9.27 3.80 3.08
C GLU A 183 9.73 2.42 3.54
N THR A 184 9.97 1.53 2.58
CA THR A 184 10.56 0.21 2.83
C THR A 184 11.89 0.10 2.12
N TYR A 185 12.88 -0.43 2.83
CA TYR A 185 14.23 -0.64 2.34
C TYR A 185 14.58 -2.13 2.43
N ASP A 186 15.35 -2.62 1.47
CA ASP A 186 15.90 -3.96 1.49
C ASP A 186 17.08 -4.08 2.48
N GLU A 187 17.67 -5.26 2.58
CA GLU A 187 18.83 -5.55 3.44
C GLU A 187 20.09 -4.75 3.08
N ASN A 188 20.19 -4.29 1.84
CA ASN A 188 21.28 -3.44 1.35
C ASN A 188 20.97 -1.93 1.49
N ASN A 189 19.86 -1.60 2.19
CA ASN A 189 19.38 -0.24 2.39
C ASN A 189 18.95 0.48 1.10
N ASN A 190 18.59 -0.28 0.05
CA ASN A 190 17.97 0.28 -1.14
C ASN A 190 16.46 0.50 -0.88
N LEU A 191 15.95 1.64 -1.31
CA LEU A 191 14.53 1.96 -1.23
C LEU A 191 13.76 1.10 -2.25
N ILE A 192 12.84 0.26 -1.76
CA ILE A 192 12.02 -0.63 -2.61
C ILE A 192 10.57 -0.19 -2.71
N LEU A 193 10.08 0.56 -1.73
CA LEU A 193 8.71 1.07 -1.73
C LEU A 193 8.62 2.41 -0.99
N THR A 194 7.90 3.34 -1.59
CA THR A 194 7.43 4.56 -0.91
C THR A 194 5.93 4.69 -1.06
N MET A 195 5.23 5.03 0.03
CA MET A 195 3.84 5.43 0.00
C MET A 195 3.68 6.79 0.67
N LYS A 196 3.01 7.71 0.01
CA LYS A 196 2.73 9.07 0.52
C LYS A 196 1.24 9.33 0.46
N TYR A 197 0.70 9.82 1.56
CA TYR A 197 -0.69 10.23 1.66
C TYR A 197 -0.77 11.71 2.01
N LYS A 198 -1.64 12.42 1.31
CA LYS A 198 -1.98 13.82 1.60
C LYS A 198 -3.33 14.15 0.98
N ASN A 199 -4.23 14.78 1.76
CA ASN A 199 -5.52 15.28 1.28
C ASN A 199 -6.35 14.20 0.54
N ASN A 200 -6.53 13.04 1.15
CA ASN A 200 -7.25 11.87 0.62
C ASN A 200 -6.67 11.24 -0.65
N LYS A 201 -5.47 11.66 -1.07
CA LYS A 201 -4.75 11.07 -2.21
C LYS A 201 -3.55 10.30 -1.73
N THR A 202 -3.36 9.12 -2.29
CA THR A 202 -2.20 8.27 -2.02
C THR A 202 -1.40 8.09 -3.30
N ILE A 203 -0.09 8.18 -3.17
CA ILE A 203 0.88 7.85 -4.21
C ILE A 203 1.76 6.76 -3.64
N MET A 204 1.78 5.61 -4.30
CA MET A 204 2.69 4.51 -3.99
C MET A 204 3.70 4.37 -5.13
N GLU A 205 4.98 4.34 -4.79
CA GLU A 205 6.07 4.09 -5.71
C GLU A 205 6.80 2.82 -5.28
N GLN A 206 6.87 1.85 -6.17
CA GLN A 206 7.53 0.56 -5.95
C GLN A 206 8.69 0.40 -6.93
N GLN A 207 9.85 -0.04 -6.41
CA GLN A 207 11.01 -0.43 -7.18
C GLN A 207 11.06 -1.95 -7.29
N VAL A 208 11.25 -2.47 -8.49
CA VAL A 208 11.29 -3.91 -8.79
C VAL A 208 12.51 -4.21 -9.66
N GLU A 209 12.97 -5.44 -9.64
CA GLU A 209 14.11 -5.91 -10.44
C GLU A 209 15.38 -5.05 -10.29
N GLY A 210 15.79 -4.79 -9.05
CA GLY A 210 17.00 -4.01 -8.77
C GLY A 210 16.93 -2.59 -9.34
N ASN A 211 15.78 -1.93 -9.17
CA ASN A 211 15.47 -0.57 -9.63
C ASN A 211 15.30 -0.40 -11.14
N LYS A 212 15.29 -1.50 -11.92
CA LYS A 212 15.05 -1.42 -13.38
C LYS A 212 13.60 -1.11 -13.72
N ILE A 213 12.65 -1.58 -12.89
CA ILE A 213 11.22 -1.29 -13.02
C ILE A 213 10.78 -0.46 -11.84
N LYS A 214 10.14 0.67 -12.13
CA LYS A 214 9.48 1.53 -11.15
C LYS A 214 8.01 1.63 -11.49
N MET A 215 7.15 1.28 -10.54
CA MET A 215 5.71 1.40 -10.66
C MET A 215 5.20 2.49 -9.70
N ILE A 216 4.44 3.44 -10.23
CA ILE A 216 3.80 4.48 -9.43
C ILE A 216 2.29 4.29 -9.54
N LYS A 217 1.63 4.15 -8.39
CA LYS A 217 0.19 4.00 -8.30
C LYS A 217 -0.41 5.22 -7.61
N TYR A 218 -1.43 5.79 -8.20
CA TYR A 218 -2.19 6.92 -7.70
C TYR A 218 -3.60 6.47 -7.37
N PHE A 219 -4.01 6.60 -6.11
CA PHE A 219 -5.34 6.19 -5.67
C PHE A 219 -5.87 7.10 -4.56
N GLU A 220 -7.13 6.97 -4.23
CA GLU A 220 -7.79 7.79 -3.20
C GLU A 220 -8.24 6.92 -2.03
N ASN A 221 -8.42 7.56 -0.87
CA ASN A 221 -8.97 6.95 0.34
C ASN A 221 -8.28 5.65 0.79
N PHE A 222 -6.97 5.48 0.47
CA PHE A 222 -6.21 4.25 0.73
C PHE A 222 -6.82 2.98 0.09
N ASP A 223 -7.60 3.13 -0.98
CA ASP A 223 -8.12 2.01 -1.75
C ASP A 223 -7.19 1.70 -2.94
N PRO A 224 -6.25 0.75 -2.81
CA PRO A 224 -5.33 0.40 -3.87
C PRO A 224 -6.00 -0.42 -4.99
N SER A 225 -7.23 -0.89 -4.80
CA SER A 225 -7.95 -1.65 -5.82
C SER A 225 -8.37 -0.79 -7.01
N SER A 226 -8.39 0.54 -6.84
CA SER A 226 -8.84 1.48 -7.86
C SER A 226 -7.86 2.63 -8.00
N GLY A 227 -7.55 3.04 -9.24
CA GLY A 227 -6.66 4.15 -9.48
C GLY A 227 -5.87 4.07 -10.79
N LYS A 228 -4.89 4.97 -10.91
CA LYS A 228 -3.99 5.06 -12.06
C LYS A 228 -2.64 4.44 -11.73
N ILE A 229 -2.13 3.58 -12.61
CA ILE A 229 -0.81 2.96 -12.51
C ILE A 229 0.07 3.49 -13.65
N VAL A 230 1.29 3.89 -13.31
CA VAL A 230 2.32 4.34 -14.25
C VAL A 230 3.55 3.47 -14.06
N VAL A 231 4.05 2.88 -15.15
CA VAL A 231 5.20 1.97 -15.11
C VAL A 231 6.34 2.56 -15.92
N TYR A 232 7.51 2.57 -15.32
CA TYR A 232 8.78 2.93 -15.96
C TYR A 232 9.70 1.72 -16.00
N LYS A 233 10.52 1.63 -17.04
CA LYS A 233 11.64 0.67 -17.15
C LYS A 233 12.90 1.45 -17.50
N ASN A 234 13.95 1.36 -16.66
CA ASN A 234 15.16 2.17 -16.77
C ASN A 234 14.84 3.68 -16.90
N ASP A 235 13.93 4.17 -16.05
CA ASP A 235 13.40 5.55 -16.02
C ASP A 235 12.65 6.01 -17.29
N ILE A 236 12.42 5.13 -18.24
CA ILE A 236 11.63 5.40 -19.45
C ILE A 236 10.18 4.99 -19.17
N LEU A 237 9.22 5.86 -19.42
CA LEU A 237 7.81 5.56 -19.33
C LEU A 237 7.44 4.48 -20.34
N VAL A 238 6.91 3.35 -19.87
CA VAL A 238 6.52 2.24 -20.75
C VAL A 238 5.02 2.00 -20.76
N ARG A 239 4.30 2.36 -19.67
CA ARG A 239 2.87 2.03 -19.58
C ARG A 239 2.12 2.96 -18.64
N ILE A 240 0.89 3.29 -19.01
CA ILE A 240 -0.11 3.91 -18.13
C ILE A 240 -1.38 3.09 -18.21
N MET A 241 -2.01 2.80 -17.08
CA MET A 241 -3.27 2.06 -17.01
C MET A 241 -4.15 2.56 -15.88
N GLN A 242 -5.44 2.32 -15.99
CA GLN A 242 -6.41 2.54 -14.93
C GLN A 242 -6.99 1.21 -14.48
N ILE A 243 -7.22 1.08 -13.18
CA ILE A 243 -7.86 -0.08 -12.57
C ILE A 243 -9.04 0.36 -11.72
N LYS A 244 -10.03 -0.50 -11.63
CA LYS A 244 -11.16 -0.38 -10.73
C LYS A 244 -11.48 -1.77 -10.17
N ASN A 245 -11.57 -1.89 -8.84
CA ASN A 245 -11.74 -3.18 -8.17
C ASN A 245 -10.67 -4.21 -8.59
N SER A 246 -9.41 -3.78 -8.72
CA SER A 246 -8.27 -4.58 -9.17
C SER A 246 -8.37 -5.10 -10.62
N ILE A 247 -9.30 -4.60 -11.41
CA ILE A 247 -9.54 -4.98 -12.79
C ILE A 247 -9.21 -3.80 -13.70
N LEU A 248 -8.60 -4.08 -14.86
CA LEU A 248 -8.30 -3.06 -15.87
C LEU A 248 -9.61 -2.41 -16.37
N GLU A 249 -9.70 -1.09 -16.22
CA GLU A 249 -10.94 -0.33 -16.55
C GLU A 249 -10.56 1.03 -17.13
N GLY A 250 -11.06 1.35 -18.31
CA GLY A 250 -10.76 2.61 -18.99
C GLY A 250 -9.54 2.57 -19.88
N GLU A 251 -8.87 3.70 -20.02
CA GLU A 251 -7.78 3.90 -20.97
C GLU A 251 -6.48 3.22 -20.53
N PHE A 252 -5.83 2.56 -21.47
CA PHE A 252 -4.55 1.92 -21.35
C PHE A 252 -3.60 2.41 -22.43
N LYS A 253 -2.40 2.86 -22.04
CA LYS A 253 -1.36 3.37 -22.95
C LYS A 253 -0.07 2.59 -22.82
N VAL A 254 0.58 2.33 -23.95
CA VAL A 254 1.94 1.77 -24.05
C VAL A 254 2.82 2.72 -24.84
N TYR A 255 4.07 2.84 -24.45
CA TYR A 255 5.03 3.76 -25.05
C TYR A 255 6.24 3.01 -25.61
N TYR A 256 6.81 3.54 -26.67
CA TYR A 256 8.11 3.16 -27.18
C TYR A 256 9.23 3.50 -26.17
N PRO A 257 10.43 2.87 -26.31
CA PRO A 257 11.61 3.27 -25.53
C PRO A 257 12.00 4.74 -25.72
N SER A 258 11.64 5.34 -26.84
CA SER A 258 11.80 6.78 -27.12
C SER A 258 10.86 7.68 -26.31
N GLY A 259 9.90 7.11 -25.57
CA GLY A 259 8.85 7.84 -24.83
C GLY A 259 7.65 8.25 -25.68
N LYS A 260 7.63 7.95 -26.98
CA LYS A 260 6.49 8.21 -27.84
C LYS A 260 5.40 7.16 -27.66
N LEU A 261 4.15 7.55 -27.89
CA LEU A 261 2.99 6.66 -27.76
C LEU A 261 3.04 5.55 -28.82
N LEU A 262 2.93 4.30 -28.39
CA LEU A 262 2.85 3.12 -29.25
C LEU A 262 1.41 2.63 -29.41
N TYR A 263 0.70 2.45 -28.28
CA TYR A 263 -0.70 2.02 -28.25
C TYR A 263 -1.55 2.86 -27.32
N ILE A 264 -2.80 3.06 -27.71
CA ILE A 264 -3.88 3.52 -26.86
C ILE A 264 -5.08 2.62 -27.07
N MET A 265 -5.61 2.08 -25.98
CA MET A 265 -6.69 1.11 -25.98
C MET A 265 -7.64 1.43 -24.83
N ASN A 266 -8.87 0.90 -24.89
CA ASN A 266 -9.80 0.94 -23.80
C ASN A 266 -10.14 -0.47 -23.31
N ALA A 267 -10.31 -0.62 -22.01
CA ALA A 267 -10.74 -1.85 -21.38
C ALA A 267 -12.00 -1.60 -20.56
N LYS A 268 -12.84 -2.63 -20.47
CA LYS A 268 -14.00 -2.69 -19.61
C LYS A 268 -14.05 -4.07 -18.97
N ASN A 269 -14.18 -4.11 -17.63
CA ASN A 269 -14.19 -5.36 -16.89
C ASN A 269 -13.00 -6.30 -17.20
N GLY A 270 -11.80 -5.73 -17.41
CA GLY A 270 -10.57 -6.48 -17.67
C GLY A 270 -10.31 -6.89 -19.11
N VAL A 271 -11.25 -6.67 -20.03
CA VAL A 271 -11.13 -7.03 -21.45
C VAL A 271 -11.16 -5.80 -22.35
N LEU A 272 -10.54 -5.91 -23.53
CA LEU A 272 -10.56 -4.83 -24.51
C LEU A 272 -11.99 -4.53 -24.97
N ASN A 273 -12.37 -3.27 -24.94
CA ASN A 273 -13.68 -2.82 -25.36
C ASN A 273 -13.61 -1.39 -25.92
N GLY A 274 -14.04 -1.19 -27.15
CA GLY A 274 -13.96 0.07 -27.84
C GLY A 274 -12.83 0.16 -28.86
N THR A 275 -12.38 1.36 -29.18
CA THR A 275 -11.35 1.60 -30.21
C THR A 275 -9.96 1.42 -29.63
N ALA A 276 -9.11 0.70 -30.34
CA ALA A 276 -7.67 0.64 -30.13
C ALA A 276 -6.95 1.32 -31.30
N LYS A 277 -5.87 2.03 -31.01
CA LYS A 277 -4.99 2.65 -32.00
C LYS A 277 -3.54 2.32 -31.72
N SER A 278 -2.76 2.06 -32.78
CA SER A 278 -1.32 2.01 -32.71
C SER A 278 -0.70 3.14 -33.50
N PHE A 279 0.54 3.48 -33.18
CA PHE A 279 1.25 4.60 -33.77
C PHE A 279 2.68 4.18 -34.13
N TYR A 280 3.18 4.70 -35.21
CA TYR A 280 4.61 4.70 -35.54
C TYR A 280 5.40 5.60 -34.59
N GLU A 281 6.69 5.43 -34.48
CA GLU A 281 7.55 6.35 -33.70
C GLU A 281 7.53 7.79 -34.26
N SER A 282 7.15 7.99 -35.51
CA SER A 282 6.86 9.31 -36.09
C SER A 282 5.66 10.01 -35.45
N GLY A 283 4.79 9.26 -34.73
CA GLY A 283 3.53 9.71 -34.16
C GLY A 283 2.34 9.57 -35.11
N LYS A 284 2.54 9.13 -36.34
CA LYS A 284 1.45 8.82 -37.27
C LYS A 284 0.74 7.54 -36.88
N ILE A 285 -0.55 7.43 -37.22
CA ILE A 285 -1.33 6.24 -36.98
C ILE A 285 -0.79 5.09 -37.81
N MET A 286 -0.52 3.96 -37.13
CA MET A 286 -0.13 2.69 -37.79
C MET A 286 -1.34 1.79 -37.98
N SER A 287 -2.24 1.69 -36.96
CA SER A 287 -3.48 0.94 -37.10
C SER A 287 -4.61 1.49 -36.23
N ILE A 288 -5.83 1.19 -36.65
CA ILE A 288 -7.08 1.41 -35.90
C ILE A 288 -7.87 0.13 -35.93
N GLY A 289 -8.34 -0.33 -34.74
CA GLY A 289 -9.19 -1.49 -34.63
C GLY A 289 -10.29 -1.28 -33.60
N HIS A 290 -11.32 -2.09 -33.68
CA HIS A 290 -12.46 -2.06 -32.76
C HIS A 290 -12.61 -3.39 -32.05
N PHE A 291 -12.83 -3.33 -30.75
CA PHE A 291 -13.02 -4.49 -29.87
C PHE A 291 -14.33 -4.40 -29.13
N LYS A 292 -14.96 -5.56 -28.94
CA LYS A 292 -16.14 -5.73 -28.10
C LYS A 292 -15.95 -6.97 -27.24
N ASP A 293 -16.06 -6.81 -25.93
CA ASP A 293 -15.97 -7.89 -24.94
C ASP A 293 -14.71 -8.77 -25.12
N GLY A 294 -13.59 -8.15 -25.50
CA GLY A 294 -12.28 -8.81 -25.72
C GLY A 294 -12.05 -9.34 -27.15
N GLU A 295 -13.06 -9.37 -27.99
CA GLU A 295 -12.96 -9.87 -29.37
C GLU A 295 -12.92 -8.71 -30.36
N SER A 296 -12.25 -8.93 -31.51
CA SER A 296 -12.29 -7.99 -32.63
C SER A 296 -13.70 -7.90 -33.19
N ASP A 297 -14.27 -6.70 -33.22
CA ASP A 297 -15.64 -6.44 -33.73
C ASP A 297 -15.68 -5.07 -34.39
N GLY A 298 -15.69 -5.03 -35.71
CA GLY A 298 -15.65 -3.81 -36.52
C GLY A 298 -14.49 -3.78 -37.49
N GLU A 299 -14.24 -2.61 -38.07
CA GLU A 299 -13.16 -2.41 -39.04
C GLU A 299 -11.79 -2.38 -38.33
N PHE A 300 -10.83 -3.08 -38.91
CA PHE A 300 -9.40 -2.99 -38.64
C PHE A 300 -8.71 -2.43 -39.86
N ILE A 301 -8.01 -1.32 -39.70
CA ILE A 301 -7.35 -0.61 -40.77
C ILE A 301 -5.88 -0.41 -40.40
N GLU A 302 -4.99 -0.80 -41.31
CA GLU A 302 -3.55 -0.53 -41.21
C GLU A 302 -3.13 0.51 -42.25
N TYR A 303 -2.20 1.37 -41.82
CA TYR A 303 -1.67 2.48 -42.60
C TYR A 303 -0.15 2.38 -42.68
N ASP A 304 0.44 2.82 -43.82
CA ASP A 304 1.87 3.10 -43.90
C ASP A 304 2.24 4.44 -43.21
N GLU A 305 3.54 4.74 -43.17
CA GLU A 305 4.01 6.00 -42.60
C GLU A 305 3.62 7.24 -43.41
N GLU A 306 3.21 7.11 -44.66
CA GLU A 306 2.63 8.16 -45.50
C GLU A 306 1.15 8.40 -45.22
N GLY A 307 0.48 7.49 -44.45
CA GLY A 307 -0.93 7.52 -44.09
C GLY A 307 -1.84 6.87 -45.11
N LYS A 308 -1.30 6.11 -46.05
CA LYS A 308 -2.05 5.33 -47.01
C LYS A 308 -2.50 4.01 -46.38
N ILE A 309 -3.70 3.57 -46.67
CA ILE A 309 -4.22 2.29 -46.23
C ILE A 309 -3.45 1.15 -46.87
N ILE A 310 -2.85 0.29 -46.06
CA ILE A 310 -2.18 -0.97 -46.44
C ILE A 310 -3.20 -2.08 -46.50
N GLU A 311 -4.02 -2.18 -45.43
CA GLU A 311 -5.01 -3.25 -45.26
C GLU A 311 -6.27 -2.75 -44.57
N LYS A 312 -7.39 -3.35 -44.93
CA LYS A 312 -8.70 -3.12 -44.27
C LYS A 312 -9.44 -4.45 -44.17
N VAL A 313 -9.75 -4.86 -42.96
CA VAL A 313 -10.44 -6.10 -42.66
C VAL A 313 -11.63 -5.83 -41.77
N LEU A 314 -12.76 -6.45 -42.03
CA LEU A 314 -13.93 -6.39 -41.19
C LEU A 314 -14.02 -7.65 -40.32
N TYR A 315 -14.14 -7.43 -38.98
CA TYR A 315 -14.32 -8.49 -38.02
C TYR A 315 -15.72 -8.46 -37.41
N LYS A 316 -16.22 -9.66 -37.06
CA LYS A 316 -17.44 -9.83 -36.27
C LYS A 316 -17.25 -10.96 -35.29
N ASN A 317 -17.34 -10.66 -33.97
CA ASN A 317 -17.14 -11.62 -32.89
C ASN A 317 -15.84 -12.44 -33.10
N GLY A 318 -14.73 -11.76 -33.30
CA GLY A 318 -13.39 -12.33 -33.47
C GLY A 318 -13.11 -13.00 -34.83
N LYS A 319 -14.08 -13.05 -35.75
CA LYS A 319 -13.93 -13.71 -37.07
C LYS A 319 -13.92 -12.68 -38.20
N ILE A 320 -13.08 -12.91 -39.18
CA ILE A 320 -13.06 -12.12 -40.42
C ILE A 320 -14.35 -12.36 -41.18
N VAL A 321 -15.06 -11.31 -41.58
CA VAL A 321 -16.28 -11.37 -42.37
C VAL A 321 -16.14 -10.72 -43.73
N LYS A 322 -15.09 -9.88 -43.93
CA LYS A 322 -14.76 -9.28 -45.21
C LYS A 322 -13.36 -8.62 -45.17
#